data_c8a518d272e366a16e92cd05724dc7d2
#
_entry.id   c8a518d272e366a16e92cd05724dc7d2
#
_cell.length_a   1.000
_cell.length_b   1.000
_cell.length_c   1.000
_cell.angle_alpha   90.00
_cell.angle_beta   90.00
_cell.angle_gamma   90.00
#
_symmetry.space_group_name_H-M   'P 1'
#
loop_
_entity.id
_entity.type
_entity.pdbx_description
1 polymer ?
#
loop_
_entity_poly.entity_id
_entity_poly.type
_entity_poly.pdbx_seq_one_letter_code
_entity_poly.pdbx_strand_id
1 'polypeptide(L)'
;EMLEEVVVVGYGVVKKNDATGSVTAIKPDDMNKGLNVNAQEMMQGKIAGVVVTSNDGAPGTGANIRIRGGSSLSASNSPLIVIDGLAMDNNGIPGAANPLSMVNPNDIETFTVLKDASATAIYGSRASNGVIIITTKKGAAGSKMKVSYDGNVSAGILTNTLDVMTGDQYRKFMEGATDLGTANTDWQKEIYRTAISTDHTVSLMGGTKNMPYRAAIGYTNQNGVLKTSNMQRVTASLNLSPTFLDKHLTFNLNAKGMYIYNRYADGGAVGAALAFDPTREVKPANGLKEFGGFYQTPMGADALGDPNWTALSN
;
A
#
# COMPACT_ATOMS: atom_id res chain seq x y z
N GLU A 1 37.89 -1.76 7.67
CA GLU A 1 37.65 -1.96 6.23
C GLU A 1 36.25 -1.46 5.93
N MET A 2 36.11 -0.36 5.20
CA MET A 2 34.82 0.06 4.67
C MET A 2 34.39 -0.98 3.64
N LEU A 3 33.31 -1.71 3.91
CA LEU A 3 32.70 -2.60 2.94
C LEU A 3 32.26 -1.73 1.74
N GLU A 4 32.88 -1.97 0.58
CA GLU A 4 32.53 -1.29 -0.66
C GLU A 4 31.05 -1.56 -0.98
N GLU A 5 30.27 -0.51 -1.07
CA GLU A 5 28.84 -0.61 -1.34
C GLU A 5 28.63 -1.05 -2.79
N VAL A 6 28.07 -2.24 -2.96
CA VAL A 6 27.84 -2.87 -4.26
C VAL A 6 26.40 -2.62 -4.67
N VAL A 7 26.20 -2.20 -5.91
CA VAL A 7 24.89 -1.88 -6.48
C VAL A 7 24.56 -2.85 -7.60
N VAL A 8 23.35 -3.41 -7.58
CA VAL A 8 22.86 -4.25 -8.67
C VAL A 8 22.41 -3.35 -9.81
N VAL A 9 23.01 -3.48 -10.97
CA VAL A 9 22.67 -2.74 -12.19
C VAL A 9 22.37 -3.75 -13.30
N GLY A 10 21.13 -3.85 -13.70
CA GLY A 10 20.71 -4.80 -14.73
C GLY A 10 20.95 -6.26 -14.34
N TYR A 11 21.69 -6.98 -15.15
CA TYR A 11 22.06 -8.41 -14.92
C TYR A 11 23.40 -8.56 -14.20
N GLY A 12 24.03 -7.48 -13.77
CA GLY A 12 25.35 -7.47 -13.13
C GLY A 12 25.36 -6.71 -11.81
N VAL A 13 26.46 -6.87 -11.11
CA VAL A 13 26.74 -6.20 -9.85
C VAL A 13 27.94 -5.28 -10.09
N VAL A 14 27.77 -3.98 -9.84
CA VAL A 14 28.81 -2.97 -10.04
C VAL A 14 29.06 -2.27 -8.71
N LYS A 15 30.31 -1.87 -8.44
CA LYS A 15 30.60 -1.01 -7.29
C LYS A 15 29.88 0.32 -7.47
N LYS A 16 29.33 0.88 -6.42
CA LYS A 16 28.56 2.15 -6.46
C LYS A 16 29.36 3.28 -7.12
N ASN A 17 30.66 3.32 -6.87
CA ASN A 17 31.58 4.32 -7.41
C ASN A 17 31.90 4.11 -8.90
N ASP A 18 31.66 2.92 -9.44
CA ASP A 18 31.95 2.56 -10.84
C ASP A 18 30.66 2.66 -11.72
N ALA A 19 29.52 2.91 -11.10
CA ALA A 19 28.25 3.05 -11.82
C ALA A 19 28.25 4.37 -12.62
N THR A 20 28.34 4.25 -13.94
CA THR A 20 28.16 5.39 -14.85
C THR A 20 26.70 5.76 -14.94
N GLY A 21 26.29 6.83 -14.24
CA GLY A 21 24.91 7.32 -14.24
C GLY A 21 24.39 7.65 -12.84
N SER A 22 23.22 8.29 -12.79
CA SER A 22 22.59 8.65 -11.50
C SER A 22 21.89 7.43 -10.89
N VAL A 23 22.65 6.65 -10.14
CA VAL A 23 22.18 5.48 -9.40
C VAL A 23 22.08 5.81 -7.91
N THR A 24 20.95 5.55 -7.30
CA THR A 24 20.74 5.72 -5.86
C THR A 24 20.35 4.38 -5.25
N ALA A 25 21.17 3.85 -4.34
CA ALA A 25 20.86 2.67 -3.54
C ALA A 25 20.52 3.09 -2.12
N ILE A 26 19.47 2.55 -1.56
CA ILE A 26 19.01 2.83 -0.19
C ILE A 26 18.67 1.52 0.50
N LYS A 27 19.07 1.37 1.75
CA LYS A 27 18.73 0.25 2.62
C LYS A 27 17.45 0.54 3.41
N PRO A 28 16.70 -0.48 3.83
CA PRO A 28 15.48 -0.29 4.63
C PRO A 28 15.70 0.51 5.93
N ASP A 29 16.90 0.44 6.51
CA ASP A 29 17.23 1.19 7.73
C ASP A 29 17.24 2.72 7.54
N ASP A 30 17.51 3.18 6.32
CA ASP A 30 17.53 4.60 5.92
C ASP A 30 16.17 5.10 5.46
N MET A 31 15.18 4.21 5.37
CA MET A 31 13.85 4.50 4.86
C MET A 31 12.87 4.92 5.96
N ASN A 32 11.66 5.27 5.55
CA ASN A 32 10.61 5.58 6.50
C ASN A 32 10.26 4.35 7.32
N LYS A 33 10.31 4.50 8.65
CA LYS A 33 9.92 3.46 9.62
C LYS A 33 8.47 3.68 10.03
N GLY A 34 7.75 2.61 10.26
CA GLY A 34 6.33 2.63 10.62
C GLY A 34 5.62 1.42 10.04
N LEU A 35 4.30 1.43 10.02
CA LEU A 35 3.54 0.41 9.30
C LEU A 35 3.61 0.72 7.78
N ASN A 36 4.72 0.36 7.18
CA ASN A 36 4.88 0.44 5.74
C ASN A 36 4.31 -0.85 5.12
N VAL A 37 3.06 -0.82 4.75
CA VAL A 37 2.39 -1.96 4.12
C VAL A 37 2.88 -2.15 2.70
N ASN A 38 3.29 -1.05 2.06
CA ASN A 38 3.80 -1.03 0.69
C ASN A 38 5.24 -0.52 0.66
N ALA A 39 6.06 -1.19 -0.12
CA ALA A 39 7.46 -0.80 -0.34
C ALA A 39 7.62 0.64 -0.88
N GLN A 40 6.60 1.19 -1.51
CA GLN A 40 6.55 2.56 -2.01
C GLN A 40 6.58 3.62 -0.91
N GLU A 41 5.82 3.40 0.16
CA GLU A 41 5.73 4.34 1.29
C GLU A 41 7.07 4.49 1.99
N MET A 42 7.88 3.41 1.99
CA MET A 42 9.24 3.46 2.53
C MET A 42 10.14 4.45 1.79
N MET A 43 9.93 4.62 0.48
CA MET A 43 10.77 5.47 -0.38
C MET A 43 10.36 6.95 -0.36
N GLN A 44 9.19 7.28 0.18
CA GLN A 44 8.64 8.64 0.12
C GLN A 44 9.57 9.66 0.80
N GLY A 45 10.02 10.66 0.03
CA GLY A 45 10.89 11.72 0.51
C GLY A 45 12.34 11.30 0.79
N LYS A 46 12.73 10.05 0.50
CA LYS A 46 14.08 9.51 0.78
C LYS A 46 14.99 9.51 -0.44
N ILE A 47 14.45 9.59 -1.64
CA ILE A 47 15.23 9.50 -2.88
C ILE A 47 15.05 10.78 -3.69
N ALA A 48 16.12 11.52 -3.87
CA ALA A 48 16.09 12.75 -4.68
C ALA A 48 15.62 12.44 -6.12
N GLY A 49 14.67 13.23 -6.64
CA GLY A 49 14.09 13.06 -7.98
C GLY A 49 13.07 11.93 -8.10
N VAL A 50 12.68 11.29 -6.99
CA VAL A 50 11.58 10.33 -6.93
C VAL A 50 10.44 10.96 -6.13
N VAL A 51 9.28 11.06 -6.76
CA VAL A 51 8.04 11.53 -6.13
C VAL A 51 7.12 10.33 -5.93
N VAL A 52 6.72 10.11 -4.70
CA VAL A 52 5.76 9.07 -4.32
C VAL A 52 4.50 9.78 -3.82
N THR A 53 3.39 9.56 -4.49
CA THR A 53 2.10 10.18 -4.15
C THR A 53 1.11 9.08 -3.80
N SER A 54 0.63 9.08 -2.56
CA SER A 54 -0.47 8.20 -2.16
C SER A 54 -1.76 8.63 -2.86
N ASN A 55 -2.59 7.66 -3.25
CA ASN A 55 -3.84 7.96 -3.94
C ASN A 55 -4.88 8.54 -2.97
N ASP A 56 -5.33 7.75 -2.01
CA ASP A 56 -6.43 8.13 -1.09
C ASP A 56 -6.16 7.71 0.37
N GLY A 57 -5.07 7.00 0.64
CA GLY A 57 -4.74 6.48 1.97
C GLY A 57 -5.59 5.31 2.44
N ALA A 58 -6.47 4.76 1.59
CA ALA A 58 -7.22 3.56 1.94
C ALA A 58 -6.29 2.33 2.02
N PRO A 59 -6.62 1.33 2.86
CA PRO A 59 -5.83 0.10 2.96
C PRO A 59 -5.65 -0.59 1.62
N GLY A 60 -4.41 -1.01 1.33
CA GLY A 60 -4.08 -1.72 0.10
C GLY A 60 -4.06 -0.88 -1.17
N THR A 61 -4.39 0.41 -1.11
CA THR A 61 -4.20 1.31 -2.26
C THR A 61 -2.72 1.60 -2.42
N GLY A 62 -2.24 1.48 -3.65
CA GLY A 62 -0.85 1.78 -3.96
C GLY A 62 -0.57 3.27 -4.00
N ALA A 63 0.70 3.61 -4.12
CA ALA A 63 1.12 4.97 -4.43
C ALA A 63 1.58 5.05 -5.88
N ASN A 64 1.44 6.22 -6.47
CA ASN A 64 2.02 6.52 -7.77
C ASN A 64 3.47 6.96 -7.58
N ILE A 65 4.39 6.34 -8.34
CA ILE A 65 5.80 6.69 -8.31
C ILE A 65 6.16 7.35 -9.63
N ARG A 66 6.84 8.48 -9.55
CA ARG A 66 7.41 9.18 -10.71
C ARG A 66 8.88 9.49 -10.47
N ILE A 67 9.70 9.26 -11.49
CA ILE A 67 11.12 9.58 -11.47
C ILE A 67 11.34 10.76 -12.43
N ARG A 68 11.91 11.87 -11.93
CA ARG A 68 12.19 13.11 -12.70
C ARG A 68 10.97 13.72 -13.40
N GLY A 69 9.75 13.49 -12.88
CA GLY A 69 8.50 14.00 -13.46
C GLY A 69 7.86 13.06 -14.48
N GLY A 70 6.93 13.57 -15.26
CA GLY A 70 6.26 12.82 -16.33
C GLY A 70 6.91 13.09 -17.69
N SER A 71 7.17 12.05 -18.45
CA SER A 71 7.75 12.15 -19.80
C SER A 71 6.71 12.07 -20.91
N SER A 72 5.49 11.62 -20.60
CA SER A 72 4.42 11.42 -21.59
C SER A 72 3.09 11.99 -21.11
N LEU A 73 2.35 12.57 -22.06
CA LEU A 73 0.99 13.06 -21.84
C LEU A 73 -0.08 11.95 -21.99
N SER A 74 0.21 10.92 -22.76
CA SER A 74 -0.75 9.87 -23.12
C SER A 74 -0.32 8.46 -22.75
N ALA A 75 0.95 8.22 -22.45
CA ALA A 75 1.47 6.92 -22.01
C ALA A 75 1.71 6.88 -20.49
N SER A 76 1.91 5.67 -19.96
CA SER A 76 2.25 5.48 -18.56
C SER A 76 3.54 6.22 -18.20
N ASN A 77 3.53 6.96 -17.10
CA ASN A 77 4.70 7.62 -16.51
C ASN A 77 5.30 6.83 -15.33
N SER A 78 4.84 5.60 -15.12
CA SER A 78 5.34 4.74 -14.06
C SER A 78 6.70 4.15 -14.40
N PRO A 79 7.65 4.09 -13.45
CA PRO A 79 8.94 3.44 -13.67
C PRO A 79 8.77 1.92 -13.82
N LEU A 80 9.73 1.29 -14.50
CA LEU A 80 9.80 -0.17 -14.53
C LEU A 80 10.23 -0.70 -13.16
N ILE A 81 9.54 -1.71 -12.68
CA ILE A 81 9.85 -2.39 -11.42
C ILE A 81 10.53 -3.71 -11.72
N VAL A 82 11.68 -3.93 -11.10
CA VAL A 82 12.46 -5.17 -11.21
C VAL A 82 12.63 -5.77 -9.83
N ILE A 83 12.22 -7.01 -9.63
CA ILE A 83 12.32 -7.71 -8.35
C ILE A 83 13.23 -8.92 -8.52
N ASP A 84 14.37 -8.92 -7.82
CA ASP A 84 15.39 -9.98 -7.91
C ASP A 84 15.80 -10.34 -9.36
N GLY A 85 15.87 -9.32 -10.23
CA GLY A 85 16.23 -9.48 -11.64
C GLY A 85 15.05 -9.74 -12.59
N LEU A 86 13.85 -9.98 -12.07
CA LEU A 86 12.65 -10.17 -12.89
C LEU A 86 11.95 -8.81 -13.12
N ALA A 87 11.86 -8.39 -14.36
CA ALA A 87 11.13 -7.20 -14.75
C ALA A 87 9.61 -7.47 -14.71
N MET A 88 8.90 -6.73 -13.87
CA MET A 88 7.47 -6.90 -13.67
C MET A 88 6.66 -6.21 -14.77
N ASP A 89 5.43 -6.67 -14.98
CA ASP A 89 4.48 -5.98 -15.82
C ASP A 89 3.80 -4.84 -15.04
N ASN A 90 3.83 -3.63 -15.61
CA ASN A 90 3.21 -2.45 -15.00
C ASN A 90 1.69 -2.41 -15.15
N ASN A 91 1.10 -3.28 -15.99
CA ASN A 91 -0.35 -3.34 -16.18
C ASN A 91 -1.11 -3.87 -14.95
N GLY A 92 -0.35 -4.33 -13.94
CA GLY A 92 -0.90 -4.79 -12.67
C GLY A 92 -1.53 -6.19 -12.74
N ILE A 93 -1.78 -6.72 -11.57
CA ILE A 93 -2.57 -7.96 -11.37
C ILE A 93 -3.90 -7.52 -10.74
N PRO A 94 -5.06 -8.00 -11.21
CA PRO A 94 -6.34 -7.67 -10.58
C PRO A 94 -6.31 -7.89 -9.06
N GLY A 95 -6.66 -6.87 -8.28
CA GLY A 95 -6.63 -6.90 -6.81
C GLY A 95 -5.30 -6.48 -6.17
N ALA A 96 -4.22 -6.32 -6.95
CA ALA A 96 -2.97 -5.74 -6.46
C ALA A 96 -2.80 -4.31 -7.03
N ALA A 97 -2.58 -3.33 -6.18
CA ALA A 97 -2.49 -1.93 -6.60
C ALA A 97 -1.33 -1.68 -7.56
N ASN A 98 -0.21 -2.37 -7.38
CA ASN A 98 0.93 -2.35 -8.28
C ASN A 98 1.91 -3.51 -7.93
N PRO A 99 2.94 -3.77 -8.78
CA PRO A 99 3.90 -4.85 -8.55
C PRO A 99 4.68 -4.75 -7.23
N LEU A 100 4.87 -3.55 -6.67
CA LEU A 100 5.57 -3.36 -5.39
C LEU A 100 4.80 -3.92 -4.19
N SER A 101 3.48 -4.04 -4.28
CA SER A 101 2.67 -4.66 -3.23
C SER A 101 2.90 -6.18 -3.11
N MET A 102 3.54 -6.80 -4.12
CA MET A 102 3.88 -8.23 -4.11
C MET A 102 5.08 -8.56 -3.22
N VAL A 103 5.86 -7.58 -2.81
CA VAL A 103 7.03 -7.78 -1.96
C VAL A 103 6.71 -7.36 -0.55
N ASN A 104 6.96 -8.26 0.41
CA ASN A 104 6.90 -7.88 1.81
C ASN A 104 8.04 -6.90 2.11
N PRO A 105 7.75 -5.70 2.64
CA PRO A 105 8.78 -4.73 3.00
C PRO A 105 9.90 -5.29 3.88
N ASN A 106 9.58 -6.21 4.79
CA ASN A 106 10.56 -6.85 5.68
C ASN A 106 11.51 -7.80 4.95
N ASP A 107 11.16 -8.24 3.73
CA ASP A 107 12.01 -9.09 2.89
C ASP A 107 13.03 -8.29 2.06
N ILE A 108 12.92 -6.97 2.01
CA ILE A 108 13.75 -6.12 1.17
C ILE A 108 15.13 -5.93 1.79
N GLU A 109 16.16 -6.10 0.99
CA GLU A 109 17.54 -5.81 1.35
C GLU A 109 17.98 -4.43 0.86
N THR A 110 17.69 -4.12 -0.42
CA THR A 110 18.03 -2.82 -1.01
C THR A 110 17.00 -2.40 -2.05
N PHE A 111 16.84 -1.06 -2.18
CA PHE A 111 16.22 -0.42 -3.33
C PHE A 111 17.30 0.29 -4.14
N THR A 112 17.35 0.03 -5.44
CA THR A 112 18.22 0.74 -6.37
C THR A 112 17.35 1.45 -7.39
N VAL A 113 17.55 2.76 -7.53
CA VAL A 113 16.80 3.58 -8.50
C VAL A 113 17.74 4.05 -9.59
N LEU A 114 17.45 3.65 -10.82
CA LEU A 114 18.14 4.06 -12.03
C LEU A 114 17.34 5.18 -12.69
N LYS A 115 17.94 6.37 -12.77
CA LYS A 115 17.25 7.58 -13.23
C LYS A 115 17.66 8.01 -14.63
N ASP A 116 18.84 7.59 -15.11
CA ASP A 116 19.40 8.02 -16.38
C ASP A 116 19.19 6.99 -17.49
N ALA A 117 19.10 7.48 -18.73
CA ALA A 117 18.88 6.64 -19.90
C ALA A 117 19.98 5.58 -20.10
N SER A 118 21.24 5.91 -19.79
CA SER A 118 22.35 4.98 -19.87
C SER A 118 22.21 3.80 -18.90
N ALA A 119 21.78 4.08 -17.67
CA ALA A 119 21.55 3.05 -16.65
C ALA A 119 20.29 2.22 -16.95
N THR A 120 19.31 2.79 -17.66
CA THR A 120 18.04 2.12 -18.00
C THR A 120 18.09 1.38 -19.34
N ALA A 121 19.11 1.61 -20.18
CA ALA A 121 19.23 1.01 -21.51
C ALA A 121 19.18 -0.51 -21.53
N ILE A 122 19.66 -1.17 -20.46
CA ILE A 122 19.63 -2.63 -20.31
C ILE A 122 18.20 -3.20 -20.35
N TYR A 123 17.21 -2.41 -19.90
CA TYR A 123 15.80 -2.81 -19.82
C TYR A 123 14.96 -2.37 -21.02
N GLY A 124 15.60 -1.70 -22.01
CA GLY A 124 14.95 -1.22 -23.24
C GLY A 124 13.89 -0.14 -23.03
N SER A 125 12.96 0.01 -23.96
CA SER A 125 11.93 1.05 -23.96
C SER A 125 11.01 1.05 -22.73
N ARG A 126 10.82 -0.09 -22.08
CA ARG A 126 10.04 -0.20 -20.84
C ARG A 126 10.63 0.61 -19.68
N ALA A 127 11.91 0.96 -19.77
CA ALA A 127 12.63 1.69 -18.74
C ALA A 127 12.74 3.19 -19.00
N SER A 128 12.02 3.73 -19.99
CA SER A 128 12.06 5.15 -20.37
C SER A 128 11.76 6.11 -19.21
N ASN A 129 10.94 5.67 -18.27
CA ASN A 129 10.56 6.45 -17.07
C ASN A 129 11.42 6.13 -15.83
N GLY A 130 12.58 5.48 -16.03
CA GLY A 130 13.45 5.00 -14.96
C GLY A 130 13.12 3.58 -14.52
N VAL A 131 13.98 3.04 -13.66
CA VAL A 131 13.86 1.67 -13.13
C VAL A 131 14.01 1.69 -11.62
N ILE A 132 13.17 0.94 -10.93
CA ILE A 132 13.28 0.63 -9.50
C ILE A 132 13.63 -0.84 -9.38
N ILE A 133 14.82 -1.14 -8.89
CA ILE A 133 15.27 -2.51 -8.65
C ILE A 133 15.16 -2.79 -7.16
N ILE A 134 14.46 -3.87 -6.83
CA ILE A 134 14.33 -4.39 -5.47
C ILE A 134 15.15 -5.66 -5.39
N THR A 135 16.07 -5.68 -4.44
CA THR A 135 16.80 -6.90 -4.07
C THR A 135 16.26 -7.40 -2.73
N THR A 136 15.88 -8.67 -2.67
CA THR A 136 15.40 -9.26 -1.43
C THR A 136 16.54 -9.97 -0.67
N LYS A 137 16.38 -10.02 0.65
CA LYS A 137 17.33 -10.69 1.57
C LYS A 137 17.54 -12.14 1.17
N LYS A 138 18.79 -12.58 1.19
CA LYS A 138 19.21 -13.95 0.84
C LYS A 138 19.98 -14.59 2.00
N GLY A 139 20.00 -15.90 2.05
CA GLY A 139 20.88 -16.63 2.94
C GLY A 139 22.35 -16.49 2.54
N ALA A 140 23.26 -16.75 3.46
CA ALA A 140 24.69 -16.78 3.19
C ALA A 140 25.23 -18.23 3.32
N ALA A 141 26.08 -18.64 2.37
CA ALA A 141 26.69 -19.97 2.39
C ALA A 141 27.52 -20.18 3.68
N GLY A 142 27.39 -21.34 4.30
CA GLY A 142 28.10 -21.69 5.53
C GLY A 142 27.60 -20.95 6.78
N SER A 143 26.54 -20.14 6.67
CA SER A 143 25.99 -19.44 7.83
C SER A 143 25.12 -20.34 8.70
N LYS A 144 25.17 -20.12 10.01
CA LYS A 144 24.25 -20.78 10.95
C LYS A 144 22.80 -20.34 10.66
N MET A 145 21.88 -21.22 10.91
CA MET A 145 20.45 -20.91 10.84
C MET A 145 20.07 -19.81 11.82
N LYS A 146 19.41 -18.78 11.32
CA LYS A 146 18.87 -17.67 12.09
C LYS A 146 17.37 -17.57 11.84
N VAL A 147 16.59 -17.53 12.90
CA VAL A 147 15.17 -17.22 12.86
C VAL A 147 15.01 -15.77 13.30
N SER A 148 14.24 -14.99 12.57
CA SER A 148 13.86 -13.63 12.97
C SER A 148 12.35 -13.45 12.89
N TYR A 149 11.87 -12.63 13.80
CA TYR A 149 10.49 -12.16 13.84
C TYR A 149 10.49 -10.63 13.80
N ASP A 150 9.76 -10.09 12.85
CA ASP A 150 9.54 -8.66 12.71
C ASP A 150 8.03 -8.42 12.89
N GLY A 151 7.68 -7.59 13.88
CA GLY A 151 6.30 -7.29 14.21
C GLY A 151 6.08 -5.79 14.38
N ASN A 152 4.96 -5.29 13.87
CA ASN A 152 4.56 -3.91 14.00
C ASN A 152 3.06 -3.82 14.32
N VAL A 153 2.70 -2.89 15.21
CA VAL A 153 1.32 -2.52 15.51
C VAL A 153 1.22 -1.01 15.38
N SER A 154 0.21 -0.52 14.66
CA SER A 154 -0.02 0.90 14.50
C SER A 154 -1.47 1.27 14.74
N ALA A 155 -1.67 2.54 15.16
CA ALA A 155 -2.99 3.14 15.31
C ALA A 155 -3.09 4.35 14.37
N GLY A 156 -3.97 4.25 13.36
CA GLY A 156 -4.33 5.35 12.49
C GLY A 156 -5.47 6.15 13.12
N ILE A 157 -5.27 7.43 13.30
CA ILE A 157 -6.28 8.34 13.83
C ILE A 157 -6.55 9.45 12.82
N LEU A 158 -7.81 9.88 12.77
CA LEU A 158 -8.16 11.05 12.00
C LEU A 158 -7.64 12.29 12.74
N THR A 159 -6.85 13.11 12.07
CA THR A 159 -6.24 14.30 12.71
C THR A 159 -7.15 15.52 12.67
N ASN A 160 -8.00 15.61 11.65
CA ASN A 160 -8.93 16.74 11.50
C ASN A 160 -10.17 16.34 10.69
N THR A 161 -11.27 17.00 10.95
CA THR A 161 -12.52 16.94 10.19
C THR A 161 -12.85 18.34 9.68
N LEU A 162 -13.74 18.42 8.72
CA LEU A 162 -14.26 19.72 8.27
C LEU A 162 -15.28 20.26 9.27
N ASP A 163 -15.23 21.55 9.50
CA ASP A 163 -16.26 22.23 10.31
C ASP A 163 -17.56 22.29 9.51
N VAL A 164 -18.57 21.65 10.04
CA VAL A 164 -19.94 21.64 9.50
C VAL A 164 -20.92 22.13 10.57
N MET A 165 -22.11 22.55 10.16
CA MET A 165 -23.12 22.97 11.10
C MET A 165 -23.53 21.83 12.03
N THR A 166 -23.61 22.10 13.33
CA THR A 166 -24.24 21.18 14.27
C THR A 166 -25.74 21.12 14.05
N GLY A 167 -26.44 20.10 14.56
CA GLY A 167 -27.90 20.02 14.46
C GLY A 167 -28.60 21.26 15.02
N ASP A 168 -28.09 21.85 16.12
CA ASP A 168 -28.66 23.08 16.71
C ASP A 168 -28.47 24.30 15.81
N GLN A 169 -27.28 24.44 15.21
CA GLN A 169 -26.99 25.51 14.26
C GLN A 169 -27.83 25.36 12.99
N TYR A 170 -27.97 24.12 12.50
CA TYR A 170 -28.77 23.83 11.33
C TYR A 170 -30.26 24.14 11.55
N ARG A 171 -30.85 23.74 12.70
CA ARG A 171 -32.24 24.10 13.07
C ARG A 171 -32.43 25.61 13.11
N LYS A 172 -31.49 26.35 13.69
CA LYS A 172 -31.54 27.82 13.74
C LYS A 172 -31.42 28.44 12.35
N PHE A 173 -30.57 27.89 11.48
CA PHE A 173 -30.40 28.36 10.11
C PHE A 173 -31.66 28.11 9.27
N MET A 174 -32.28 26.94 9.46
CA MET A 174 -33.49 26.50 8.76
C MET A 174 -34.76 26.88 9.51
N GLU A 175 -34.76 28.00 10.22
CA GLU A 175 -35.92 28.49 11.00
C GLU A 175 -37.17 28.57 10.13
N GLY A 176 -38.24 27.89 10.56
CA GLY A 176 -39.49 27.76 9.80
C GLY A 176 -39.63 26.50 8.94
N ALA A 177 -38.61 25.69 8.82
CA ALA A 177 -38.73 24.35 8.17
C ALA A 177 -39.49 23.40 9.11
N THR A 178 -40.42 22.66 8.54
CA THR A 178 -41.35 21.78 9.31
C THR A 178 -40.82 20.34 9.49
N ASP A 179 -39.80 19.94 8.74
CA ASP A 179 -39.28 18.55 8.75
C ASP A 179 -37.83 18.52 9.24
N LEU A 180 -37.58 18.99 10.44
CA LEU A 180 -36.26 18.87 11.08
C LEU A 180 -36.34 17.86 12.23
N GLY A 181 -35.33 16.99 12.33
CA GLY A 181 -35.18 16.05 13.43
C GLY A 181 -34.73 16.75 14.74
N THR A 182 -34.72 15.97 15.81
CA THR A 182 -34.30 16.45 17.15
C THR A 182 -32.86 16.08 17.49
N ALA A 183 -32.20 15.26 16.69
CA ALA A 183 -30.83 14.81 16.94
C ALA A 183 -29.81 15.93 16.69
N ASN A 184 -28.60 15.68 17.14
CA ASN A 184 -27.42 16.52 16.88
C ASN A 184 -26.26 15.56 16.49
N THR A 185 -26.36 15.00 15.28
CA THR A 185 -25.49 13.94 14.80
C THR A 185 -24.27 14.53 14.10
N ASP A 186 -23.09 14.14 14.54
CA ASP A 186 -21.83 14.37 13.83
C ASP A 186 -21.56 13.20 12.89
N TRP A 187 -22.03 13.32 11.65
CA TRP A 187 -21.92 12.26 10.64
C TRP A 187 -20.48 11.92 10.31
N GLN A 188 -19.54 12.86 10.43
CA GLN A 188 -18.12 12.57 10.22
C GLN A 188 -17.59 11.60 11.28
N LYS A 189 -17.99 11.75 12.56
CA LYS A 189 -17.59 10.77 13.60
C LYS A 189 -18.22 9.40 13.37
N GLU A 190 -19.41 9.37 12.78
CA GLU A 190 -20.11 8.09 12.54
C GLU A 190 -19.46 7.24 11.46
N ILE A 191 -18.80 7.84 10.48
CA ILE A 191 -18.15 7.10 9.38
C ILE A 191 -16.69 6.76 9.69
N TYR A 192 -16.05 7.43 10.65
CA TYR A 192 -14.65 7.20 10.97
C TYR A 192 -14.44 6.34 12.23
N ARG A 193 -13.27 5.77 12.34
CA ARG A 193 -12.81 4.99 13.50
C ARG A 193 -11.31 5.16 13.72
N THR A 194 -10.83 4.85 14.92
CA THR A 194 -9.41 4.56 15.13
C THR A 194 -9.07 3.23 14.47
N ALA A 195 -8.11 3.25 13.56
CA ALA A 195 -7.72 2.11 12.75
C ALA A 195 -6.51 1.41 13.37
N ILE A 196 -6.73 0.26 14.01
CA ILE A 196 -5.63 -0.56 14.53
C ILE A 196 -5.18 -1.52 13.42
N SER A 197 -3.90 -1.46 13.08
CA SER A 197 -3.30 -2.29 12.03
C SER A 197 -2.09 -3.04 12.57
N THR A 198 -1.85 -4.24 12.04
CA THR A 198 -0.74 -5.11 12.47
C THR A 198 -0.03 -5.71 11.27
N ASP A 199 1.29 -5.90 11.42
CA ASP A 199 2.13 -6.60 10.46
C ASP A 199 3.05 -7.55 11.22
N HIS A 200 3.16 -8.78 10.76
CA HIS A 200 3.96 -9.82 11.38
C HIS A 200 4.69 -10.62 10.32
N THR A 201 6.00 -10.74 10.43
CA THR A 201 6.81 -11.54 9.52
C THR A 201 7.74 -12.45 10.32
N VAL A 202 7.70 -13.72 10.00
CA VAL A 202 8.67 -14.72 10.49
C VAL A 202 9.57 -15.11 9.35
N SER A 203 10.88 -15.05 9.53
CA SER A 203 11.85 -15.48 8.52
C SER A 203 12.89 -16.44 9.10
N LEU A 204 13.25 -17.41 8.27
CA LEU A 204 14.29 -18.40 8.50
C LEU A 204 15.38 -18.17 7.46
N MET A 205 16.60 -17.95 7.88
CA MET A 205 17.73 -17.66 7.00
C MET A 205 18.95 -18.44 7.45
N GLY A 206 19.71 -18.99 6.48
CA GLY A 206 20.93 -19.72 6.78
C GLY A 206 21.56 -20.26 5.51
N GLY A 207 22.50 -21.19 5.66
CA GLY A 207 23.07 -21.89 4.53
C GLY A 207 24.04 -22.98 4.94
N THR A 208 23.93 -24.10 4.25
CA THR A 208 25.03 -25.08 4.21
C THR A 208 26.18 -24.51 3.38
N LYS A 209 27.31 -25.23 3.32
CA LYS A 209 28.48 -24.82 2.52
C LYS A 209 28.13 -24.45 1.07
N ASN A 210 27.19 -25.19 0.48
CA ASN A 210 26.84 -25.11 -0.94
C ASN A 210 25.38 -24.69 -1.20
N MET A 211 24.57 -24.41 -0.18
CA MET A 211 23.16 -24.10 -0.35
C MET A 211 22.73 -23.04 0.66
N PRO A 212 22.88 -21.74 0.35
CA PRO A 212 22.22 -20.69 1.08
C PRO A 212 20.71 -20.74 0.85
N TYR A 213 19.95 -20.47 1.91
CA TYR A 213 18.51 -20.48 1.87
C TYR A 213 17.89 -19.37 2.71
N ARG A 214 16.73 -18.90 2.31
CA ARG A 214 15.84 -18.06 3.10
C ARG A 214 14.40 -18.42 2.80
N ALA A 215 13.61 -18.55 3.86
CA ALA A 215 12.15 -18.67 3.78
C ALA A 215 11.54 -17.63 4.69
N ALA A 216 10.45 -17.00 4.26
CA ALA A 216 9.70 -16.09 5.10
C ALA A 216 8.20 -16.22 4.87
N ILE A 217 7.42 -15.98 5.92
CA ILE A 217 5.96 -15.88 5.89
C ILE A 217 5.59 -14.59 6.62
N GLY A 218 4.76 -13.77 5.97
CA GLY A 218 4.26 -12.53 6.52
C GLY A 218 2.73 -12.51 6.53
N TYR A 219 2.17 -11.86 7.54
CA TYR A 219 0.76 -11.54 7.64
C TYR A 219 0.59 -10.06 7.97
N THR A 220 -0.19 -9.37 7.17
CA THR A 220 -0.53 -7.96 7.35
C THR A 220 -2.04 -7.82 7.45
N ASN A 221 -2.53 -7.10 8.47
CA ASN A 221 -3.91 -6.67 8.59
C ASN A 221 -3.94 -5.16 8.74
N GLN A 222 -4.29 -4.46 7.68
CA GLN A 222 -4.38 -3.00 7.64
C GLN A 222 -5.84 -2.57 7.68
N ASN A 223 -6.20 -1.80 8.70
CA ASN A 223 -7.49 -1.15 8.81
C ASN A 223 -7.40 0.30 8.35
N GLY A 224 -8.43 0.80 7.69
CA GLY A 224 -8.56 2.21 7.37
C GLY A 224 -9.35 2.98 8.41
N VAL A 225 -9.11 4.29 8.47
CA VAL A 225 -9.84 5.22 9.33
C VAL A 225 -11.31 5.35 8.91
N LEU A 226 -11.63 5.20 7.63
CA LEU A 226 -13.01 5.06 7.17
C LEU A 226 -13.51 3.65 7.54
N LYS A 227 -14.63 3.57 8.25
CA LYS A 227 -15.23 2.30 8.70
C LYS A 227 -15.38 1.34 7.52
N THR A 228 -15.30 0.05 7.77
CA THR A 228 -15.38 -1.06 6.82
C THR A 228 -14.16 -1.24 5.91
N SER A 229 -13.33 -0.23 5.66
CA SER A 229 -12.12 -0.42 4.86
C SER A 229 -11.10 -1.30 5.58
N ASN A 230 -10.64 -2.34 4.92
CA ASN A 230 -9.67 -3.30 5.48
C ASN A 230 -8.92 -4.00 4.35
N MET A 231 -7.66 -4.30 4.58
CA MET A 231 -6.84 -5.14 3.72
C MET A 231 -6.15 -6.19 4.58
N GLN A 232 -6.25 -7.44 4.17
CA GLN A 232 -5.51 -8.56 4.73
C GLN A 232 -4.60 -9.13 3.65
N ARG A 233 -3.35 -9.36 4.00
CA ARG A 233 -2.35 -9.89 3.08
C ARG A 233 -1.53 -10.97 3.77
N VAL A 234 -1.41 -12.12 3.10
CA VAL A 234 -0.46 -13.18 3.44
C VAL A 234 0.60 -13.21 2.37
N THR A 235 1.85 -13.22 2.76
CA THR A 235 2.99 -13.35 1.85
C THR A 235 3.83 -14.57 2.22
N ALA A 236 4.35 -15.26 1.23
CA ALA A 236 5.32 -16.33 1.40
C ALA A 236 6.46 -16.14 0.41
N SER A 237 7.69 -16.27 0.86
CA SER A 237 8.88 -16.18 0.02
C SER A 237 9.85 -17.30 0.34
N LEU A 238 10.48 -17.85 -0.72
CA LEU A 238 11.51 -18.87 -0.64
C LEU A 238 12.64 -18.51 -1.61
N ASN A 239 13.83 -18.35 -1.09
CA ASN A 239 15.05 -18.16 -1.86
C ASN A 239 16.01 -19.31 -1.58
N LEU A 240 16.43 -20.02 -2.64
CA LEU A 240 17.43 -21.07 -2.58
C LEU A 240 18.49 -20.81 -3.66
N SER A 241 19.75 -20.89 -3.31
CA SER A 241 20.84 -20.68 -4.26
C SER A 241 21.88 -21.81 -4.18
N PRO A 242 21.49 -23.08 -4.48
CA PRO A 242 22.42 -24.19 -4.44
C PRO A 242 23.54 -24.05 -5.49
N THR A 243 24.76 -24.41 -5.08
CA THR A 243 25.93 -24.45 -5.92
C THR A 243 26.48 -25.88 -6.01
N PHE A 244 26.85 -26.28 -7.23
CA PHE A 244 27.34 -27.61 -7.55
C PHE A 244 28.69 -27.53 -8.30
N LEU A 245 29.33 -28.65 -8.45
CA LEU A 245 30.59 -28.79 -9.25
C LEU A 245 31.63 -27.74 -8.82
N ASP A 246 31.99 -27.72 -7.54
CA ASP A 246 32.95 -26.77 -6.98
C ASP A 246 32.68 -25.31 -7.36
N LYS A 247 31.38 -24.90 -7.30
CA LYS A 247 30.88 -23.58 -7.63
C LYS A 247 30.83 -23.21 -9.12
N HIS A 248 31.06 -24.15 -10.01
CA HIS A 248 30.95 -23.91 -11.45
C HIS A 248 29.50 -23.88 -11.94
N LEU A 249 28.54 -24.42 -11.17
CA LEU A 249 27.13 -24.42 -11.49
C LEU A 249 26.34 -23.85 -10.29
N THR A 250 25.63 -22.76 -10.48
CA THR A 250 24.76 -22.14 -9.48
C THR A 250 23.35 -22.04 -10.01
N PHE A 251 22.39 -22.52 -9.22
CA PHE A 251 20.97 -22.27 -9.46
C PHE A 251 20.47 -21.19 -8.53
N ASN A 252 19.59 -20.33 -9.01
CA ASN A 252 18.88 -19.35 -8.21
C ASN A 252 17.39 -19.61 -8.33
N LEU A 253 16.78 -20.15 -7.28
CA LEU A 253 15.35 -20.35 -7.18
C LEU A 253 14.76 -19.28 -6.28
N ASN A 254 13.89 -18.45 -6.85
CA ASN A 254 13.10 -17.46 -6.12
C ASN A 254 11.61 -17.77 -6.33
N ALA A 255 10.93 -18.22 -5.29
CA ALA A 255 9.50 -18.44 -5.31
C ALA A 255 8.84 -17.43 -4.36
N LYS A 256 7.83 -16.73 -4.85
CA LYS A 256 7.05 -15.76 -4.07
C LYS A 256 5.57 -16.00 -4.31
N GLY A 257 4.80 -16.04 -3.25
CA GLY A 257 3.36 -16.16 -3.28
C GLY A 257 2.71 -15.09 -2.40
N MET A 258 1.54 -14.64 -2.81
CA MET A 258 0.77 -13.65 -2.08
C MET A 258 -0.72 -13.93 -2.22
N TYR A 259 -1.43 -13.77 -1.12
CA TYR A 259 -2.87 -13.72 -1.09
C TYR A 259 -3.31 -12.40 -0.47
N ILE A 260 -4.18 -11.65 -1.15
CA ILE A 260 -4.73 -10.39 -0.66
C ILE A 260 -6.25 -10.48 -0.65
N TYR A 261 -6.83 -10.04 0.46
CA TYR A 261 -8.25 -9.79 0.59
C TYR A 261 -8.47 -8.32 0.93
N ASN A 262 -9.17 -7.58 0.06
CA ASN A 262 -9.49 -6.18 0.24
C ASN A 262 -10.99 -6.00 0.46
N ARG A 263 -11.35 -5.24 1.46
CA ARG A 263 -12.69 -4.71 1.66
C ARG A 263 -12.62 -3.19 1.51
N TYR A 264 -13.17 -2.70 0.43
CA TYR A 264 -13.22 -1.26 0.16
C TYR A 264 -14.43 -0.65 0.87
N ALA A 265 -14.22 0.51 1.49
CA ALA A 265 -15.32 1.34 1.95
C ALA A 265 -15.85 2.18 0.78
N ASP A 266 -17.10 2.58 0.88
CA ASP A 266 -17.66 3.55 -0.06
C ASP A 266 -17.06 4.94 0.20
N GLY A 267 -16.22 5.43 -0.71
CA GLY A 267 -15.63 6.77 -0.63
C GLY A 267 -16.67 7.89 -0.71
N GLY A 268 -17.84 7.63 -1.30
CA GLY A 268 -18.96 8.56 -1.35
C GLY A 268 -19.53 8.91 0.02
N ALA A 269 -19.35 8.02 1.00
CA ALA A 269 -19.78 8.27 2.39
C ALA A 269 -19.14 9.52 3.01
N VAL A 270 -17.90 9.88 2.59
CA VAL A 270 -17.22 11.09 3.08
C VAL A 270 -17.97 12.35 2.64
N GLY A 271 -18.31 12.45 1.36
CA GLY A 271 -19.12 13.56 0.84
C GLY A 271 -20.53 13.57 1.40
N ALA A 272 -21.15 12.40 1.52
CA ALA A 272 -22.47 12.28 2.12
C ALA A 272 -22.52 12.75 3.57
N ALA A 273 -21.52 12.36 4.38
CA ALA A 273 -21.43 12.79 5.80
C ALA A 273 -21.27 14.30 5.98
N LEU A 274 -20.72 15.01 4.99
CA LEU A 274 -20.60 16.47 5.02
C LEU A 274 -21.91 17.19 4.69
N ALA A 275 -22.71 16.59 3.79
CA ALA A 275 -23.93 17.19 3.26
C ALA A 275 -25.21 16.74 3.96
N PHE A 276 -25.12 15.67 4.76
CA PHE A 276 -26.30 15.06 5.34
C PHE A 276 -26.85 15.89 6.52
N ASP A 277 -28.19 15.85 6.68
CA ASP A 277 -28.93 16.58 7.72
C ASP A 277 -28.46 16.15 9.13
N PRO A 278 -27.81 17.04 9.89
CA PRO A 278 -27.31 16.73 11.23
C PRO A 278 -28.41 16.60 12.29
N THR A 279 -29.66 16.89 11.95
CA THR A 279 -30.81 16.76 12.87
C THR A 279 -31.39 15.34 12.88
N ARG A 280 -30.90 14.44 12.03
CA ARG A 280 -31.37 13.05 11.93
C ARG A 280 -30.59 12.13 12.84
N GLU A 281 -31.26 11.13 13.38
CA GLU A 281 -30.63 10.07 14.16
C GLU A 281 -29.96 9.05 13.23
N VAL A 282 -28.83 8.48 13.65
CA VAL A 282 -28.14 7.43 12.89
C VAL A 282 -29.04 6.20 12.75
N LYS A 283 -29.70 5.80 13.84
CA LYS A 283 -30.62 4.66 13.90
C LYS A 283 -31.91 5.09 14.61
N PRO A 284 -32.87 5.64 13.87
CA PRO A 284 -34.15 6.02 14.43
C PRO A 284 -34.94 4.79 14.87
N ALA A 285 -35.82 4.95 15.86
CA ALA A 285 -36.63 3.85 16.41
C ALA A 285 -37.53 3.16 15.33
N ASN A 286 -37.89 3.90 14.29
CA ASN A 286 -38.67 3.41 13.14
C ASN A 286 -37.79 3.05 11.94
N GLY A 287 -36.47 2.93 12.10
CA GLY A 287 -35.56 2.56 11.02
C GLY A 287 -35.89 1.20 10.40
N LEU A 288 -35.83 1.12 9.07
CA LEU A 288 -36.16 -0.11 8.34
C LEU A 288 -35.11 -1.19 8.59
N LYS A 289 -35.55 -2.36 9.03
CA LYS A 289 -34.66 -3.50 9.38
C LYS A 289 -33.84 -4.00 8.18
N GLU A 290 -34.39 -3.93 6.98
CA GLU A 290 -33.73 -4.32 5.73
C GLU A 290 -32.50 -3.48 5.42
N PHE A 291 -32.42 -2.25 5.92
CA PHE A 291 -31.26 -1.36 5.85
C PHE A 291 -30.48 -1.30 7.18
N GLY A 292 -30.56 -2.33 8.00
CA GLY A 292 -29.85 -2.41 9.28
C GLY A 292 -30.34 -1.41 10.34
N GLY A 293 -31.52 -0.83 10.14
CA GLY A 293 -32.12 0.15 11.04
C GLY A 293 -31.54 1.56 10.93
N PHE A 294 -30.67 1.82 9.95
CA PHE A 294 -30.14 3.15 9.71
C PHE A 294 -31.20 4.09 9.14
N TYR A 295 -31.02 5.41 9.35
CA TYR A 295 -31.87 6.42 8.75
C TYR A 295 -31.81 6.37 7.22
N GLN A 296 -32.95 6.44 6.57
CA GLN A 296 -33.07 6.55 5.12
C GLN A 296 -33.77 7.86 4.73
N THR A 297 -33.33 8.45 3.62
CA THR A 297 -33.98 9.58 3.00
C THR A 297 -34.84 9.09 1.83
N PRO A 298 -36.13 9.42 1.79
CA PRO A 298 -36.94 9.12 0.60
C PRO A 298 -36.46 9.96 -0.58
N MET A 299 -36.13 9.29 -1.70
CA MET A 299 -35.71 9.96 -2.94
C MET A 299 -36.87 10.23 -3.91
N GLY A 300 -38.08 10.18 -3.45
CA GLY A 300 -39.29 10.29 -4.26
C GLY A 300 -40.17 9.05 -4.09
N ALA A 301 -41.15 8.93 -4.91
CA ALA A 301 -42.08 7.77 -4.95
C ALA A 301 -41.98 7.08 -6.30
N ASP A 302 -42.21 5.76 -6.32
CA ASP A 302 -42.38 5.02 -7.56
C ASP A 302 -43.73 5.30 -8.23
N ALA A 303 -44.01 4.61 -9.32
CA ALA A 303 -45.28 4.77 -10.05
C ALA A 303 -46.52 4.35 -9.24
N LEU A 304 -46.33 3.60 -8.15
CA LEU A 304 -47.40 3.15 -7.25
C LEU A 304 -47.55 4.08 -6.02
N GLY A 305 -46.66 5.07 -5.88
CA GLY A 305 -46.67 6.00 -4.74
C GLY A 305 -45.84 5.50 -3.55
N ASP A 306 -45.14 4.36 -3.66
CA ASP A 306 -44.26 3.86 -2.63
C ASP A 306 -42.94 4.66 -2.61
N PRO A 307 -42.41 5.05 -1.42
CA PRO A 307 -41.21 5.85 -1.34
C PRO A 307 -39.98 5.04 -1.76
N ASN A 308 -39.14 5.63 -2.63
CA ASN A 308 -37.81 5.14 -2.91
C ASN A 308 -36.85 5.62 -1.82
N TRP A 309 -36.05 4.71 -1.27
CA TRP A 309 -35.16 5.00 -0.16
C TRP A 309 -33.69 4.97 -0.58
N THR A 310 -32.88 5.87 -0.02
CA THR A 310 -31.41 5.73 0.01
C THR A 310 -30.94 5.59 1.43
N ALA A 311 -29.98 4.72 1.65
CA ALA A 311 -29.31 4.56 2.94
C ALA A 311 -27.92 5.17 2.88
N LEU A 312 -27.49 5.81 3.97
CA LEU A 312 -26.09 5.99 4.25
C LEU A 312 -25.52 4.61 4.59
N SER A 313 -25.03 3.90 3.56
CA SER A 313 -24.48 2.56 3.74
C SER A 313 -22.95 2.64 3.80
N ASN A 314 -22.38 2.24 4.91
CA ASN A 314 -21.02 1.78 5.04
C ASN A 314 -20.92 0.63 6.02
#